data_106a068463c588cfb9c1dea0d35ae5ae
#
_entry.id   106a068463c588cfb9c1dea0d35ae5ae
#
_cell.length_a   1.000
_cell.length_b   1.000
_cell.length_c   1.000
_cell.angle_alpha   90.00
_cell.angle_beta   90.00
_cell.angle_gamma   90.00
#
_symmetry.space_group_name_H-M   'P 1'
#
loop_
_entity.id
_entity.type
_entity.pdbx_description
1 polymer ?
#
loop_
_entity_poly.entity_id
_entity_poly.type
_entity_poly.pdbx_seq_one_letter_code
_entity_poly.pdbx_strand_id
1 'polypeptide(L)'
;MVDTTVSDAELKRMNGLGVRGIRFNLAQAGATTPEMIEPLSKRVNDLGWHIQINAPAAKIMEIKDILNRVSSPIVFDHLAHIPEPEGTAHPLFGVVLALIDKGKTWVKLSGAYADTKVGPPSYSDSSAVARVYVQKAPERLVWGSDWPHPSERDNKPDDAILFDLLLDWAPEERVRNRILVQNPEALYGFAKSA
;
A
#
# COMPACT_ATOMS: atom_id res chain seq x y z
N MET A 1 13.23 0.20 7.40
CA MET A 1 13.61 -0.86 6.43
C MET A 1 14.64 -1.75 7.11
N VAL A 2 14.62 -3.03 6.81
CA VAL A 2 15.61 -4.00 7.27
C VAL A 2 16.13 -4.77 6.05
N ASP A 3 17.33 -5.33 6.15
CA ASP A 3 17.88 -6.22 5.14
C ASP A 3 17.96 -7.68 5.67
N THR A 4 18.48 -8.59 4.88
CA THR A 4 18.55 -10.02 5.23
C THR A 4 19.48 -10.33 6.39
N THR A 5 20.32 -9.38 6.83
CA THR A 5 21.27 -9.56 7.97
C THR A 5 20.60 -9.32 9.32
N VAL A 6 19.37 -8.76 9.35
CA VAL A 6 18.62 -8.54 10.59
C VAL A 6 18.49 -9.86 11.38
N SER A 7 18.78 -9.85 12.68
CA SER A 7 18.64 -11.04 13.50
C SER A 7 17.18 -11.32 13.89
N ASP A 8 16.85 -12.59 14.16
CA ASP A 8 15.51 -12.96 14.65
C ASP A 8 15.24 -12.38 16.04
N ALA A 9 16.27 -12.20 16.86
CA ALA A 9 16.16 -11.52 18.15
C ALA A 9 15.73 -10.06 17.97
N GLU A 10 16.29 -9.36 16.98
CA GLU A 10 15.92 -7.98 16.67
C GLU A 10 14.49 -7.90 16.09
N LEU A 11 14.09 -8.81 15.20
CA LEU A 11 12.71 -8.87 14.71
C LEU A 11 11.70 -9.08 15.86
N LYS A 12 12.01 -9.98 16.79
CA LYS A 12 11.18 -10.20 18.00
C LYS A 12 11.12 -8.95 18.89
N ARG A 13 12.27 -8.27 19.09
CA ARG A 13 12.31 -7.01 19.85
C ARG A 13 11.42 -5.94 19.19
N MET A 14 11.52 -5.76 17.88
CA MET A 14 10.71 -4.83 17.11
C MET A 14 9.21 -5.19 17.19
N ASN A 15 8.87 -6.48 17.15
CA ASN A 15 7.49 -6.94 17.31
C ASN A 15 6.91 -6.53 18.67
N GLY A 16 7.70 -6.66 19.74
CA GLY A 16 7.33 -6.21 21.10
C GLY A 16 7.13 -4.69 21.21
N LEU A 17 7.77 -3.92 20.33
CA LEU A 17 7.59 -2.46 20.22
C LEU A 17 6.43 -2.03 19.30
N GLY A 18 5.66 -2.98 18.78
CA GLY A 18 4.49 -2.69 17.96
C GLY A 18 4.75 -2.62 16.45
N VAL A 19 5.94 -2.99 15.96
CA VAL A 19 6.17 -3.12 14.51
C VAL A 19 5.31 -4.26 13.94
N ARG A 20 4.66 -4.00 12.80
CA ARG A 20 3.74 -4.96 12.15
C ARG A 20 4.05 -5.21 10.68
N GLY A 21 5.14 -4.65 10.18
CA GLY A 21 5.54 -4.88 8.79
C GLY A 21 6.92 -4.34 8.46
N ILE A 22 7.43 -4.75 7.30
CA ILE A 22 8.67 -4.24 6.72
C ILE A 22 8.37 -3.65 5.34
N ARG A 23 9.09 -2.60 4.96
CA ARG A 23 8.89 -1.90 3.69
C ARG A 23 10.05 -2.12 2.74
N PHE A 24 9.72 -2.51 1.51
CA PHE A 24 10.61 -2.53 0.36
C PHE A 24 10.38 -1.28 -0.48
N ASN A 25 11.30 -0.34 -0.42
CA ASN A 25 11.27 0.84 -1.28
C ASN A 25 12.14 0.56 -2.50
N LEU A 26 11.51 0.12 -3.58
CA LEU A 26 12.16 -0.19 -4.84
C LEU A 26 12.05 0.96 -5.86
N ALA A 27 11.46 2.08 -5.46
CA ALA A 27 11.37 3.31 -6.27
C ALA A 27 12.72 4.05 -6.34
N GLN A 28 13.62 3.78 -5.38
CA GLN A 28 14.93 4.41 -5.29
C GLN A 28 15.98 3.34 -5.00
N ALA A 29 17.19 3.53 -5.51
CA ALA A 29 18.34 2.71 -5.11
C ALA A 29 18.57 2.86 -3.61
N GLY A 30 18.65 1.75 -2.89
CA GLY A 30 18.75 1.79 -1.43
C GLY A 30 19.02 0.43 -0.79
N ALA A 31 18.70 0.33 0.49
CA ALA A 31 19.01 -0.82 1.33
C ALA A 31 18.18 -2.08 1.03
N THR A 32 17.13 -2.00 0.20
CA THR A 32 16.26 -3.14 -0.12
C THR A 32 16.24 -3.45 -1.62
N THR A 33 16.30 -4.74 -1.95
CA THR A 33 16.27 -5.24 -3.33
C THR A 33 15.16 -6.30 -3.49
N PRO A 34 14.74 -6.61 -4.74
CA PRO A 34 13.75 -7.65 -5.00
C PRO A 34 14.09 -9.03 -4.43
N GLU A 35 15.37 -9.40 -4.43
CA GLU A 35 15.86 -10.70 -3.96
C GLU A 35 15.68 -10.89 -2.45
N MET A 36 15.54 -9.78 -1.70
CA MET A 36 15.31 -9.81 -0.25
C MET A 36 13.84 -10.07 0.10
N ILE A 37 12.90 -9.90 -0.84
CA ILE A 37 11.45 -9.94 -0.56
C ILE A 37 11.04 -11.33 -0.06
N GLU A 38 11.33 -12.38 -0.81
CA GLU A 38 10.88 -13.74 -0.48
C GLU A 38 11.48 -14.25 0.84
N PRO A 39 12.82 -14.18 1.08
CA PRO A 39 13.40 -14.65 2.33
C PRO A 39 12.95 -13.83 3.55
N LEU A 40 12.83 -12.51 3.44
CA LEU A 40 12.35 -11.70 4.55
C LEU A 40 10.85 -11.90 4.79
N SER A 41 10.03 -12.02 3.74
CA SER A 41 8.60 -12.33 3.87
C SER A 41 8.39 -13.62 4.67
N LYS A 42 9.14 -14.68 4.40
CA LYS A 42 9.07 -15.93 5.15
C LYS A 42 9.34 -15.73 6.64
N ARG A 43 10.38 -14.99 6.99
CA ARG A 43 10.77 -14.74 8.39
C ARG A 43 9.77 -13.87 9.15
N VAL A 44 9.26 -12.82 8.52
CA VAL A 44 8.32 -11.90 9.19
C VAL A 44 6.88 -12.43 9.21
N ASN A 45 6.54 -13.38 8.33
CA ASN A 45 5.25 -14.06 8.35
C ASN A 45 5.00 -14.78 9.68
N ASP A 46 6.02 -15.38 10.28
CA ASP A 46 5.93 -16.06 11.58
C ASP A 46 5.61 -15.10 12.74
N LEU A 47 5.83 -13.80 12.53
CA LEU A 47 5.46 -12.73 13.45
C LEU A 47 4.09 -12.09 13.13
N GLY A 48 3.41 -12.57 12.08
CA GLY A 48 2.16 -12.00 11.59
C GLY A 48 2.33 -10.66 10.89
N TRP A 49 3.56 -10.31 10.43
CA TRP A 49 3.81 -9.03 9.78
C TRP A 49 3.52 -9.08 8.29
N HIS A 50 3.13 -7.92 7.74
CA HIS A 50 3.03 -7.70 6.31
C HIS A 50 4.36 -7.23 5.69
N ILE A 51 4.48 -7.39 4.37
CA ILE A 51 5.47 -6.70 3.56
C ILE A 51 4.78 -5.55 2.82
N GLN A 52 5.40 -4.37 2.84
CA GLN A 52 4.90 -3.19 2.14
C GLN A 52 5.78 -2.91 0.92
N ILE A 53 5.17 -2.70 -0.22
CA ILE A 53 5.85 -2.50 -1.51
C ILE A 53 5.61 -1.07 -1.99
N ASN A 54 6.68 -0.32 -2.15
CA ASN A 54 6.72 0.96 -2.84
C ASN A 54 7.63 0.84 -4.06
N ALA A 55 7.05 0.79 -5.25
CA ALA A 55 7.79 0.58 -6.48
C ALA A 55 7.05 1.14 -7.70
N PRO A 56 7.75 1.63 -8.72
CA PRO A 56 7.13 1.97 -10.01
C PRO A 56 6.44 0.75 -10.64
N ALA A 57 5.42 0.99 -11.46
CA ALA A 57 4.63 -0.05 -12.12
C ALA A 57 5.47 -1.11 -12.84
N ALA A 58 6.48 -0.68 -13.61
CA ALA A 58 7.37 -1.59 -14.32
C ALA A 58 8.10 -2.54 -13.37
N LYS A 59 8.53 -2.05 -12.19
CA LYS A 59 9.20 -2.88 -11.18
C LYS A 59 8.23 -3.85 -10.52
N ILE A 60 6.98 -3.46 -10.23
CA ILE A 60 5.96 -4.38 -9.70
C ILE A 60 5.66 -5.49 -10.72
N MET A 61 5.55 -5.14 -12.00
CA MET A 61 5.36 -6.12 -13.08
C MET A 61 6.53 -7.11 -13.20
N GLU A 62 7.78 -6.62 -13.02
CA GLU A 62 8.97 -7.47 -13.02
C GLU A 62 8.97 -8.49 -11.87
N ILE A 63 8.57 -8.06 -10.66
CA ILE A 63 8.60 -8.90 -9.45
C ILE A 63 7.29 -9.65 -9.17
N LYS A 64 6.30 -9.59 -10.08
CA LYS A 64 4.96 -10.18 -9.86
C LYS A 64 5.00 -11.66 -9.45
N ASP A 65 5.95 -12.44 -10.01
CA ASP A 65 6.08 -13.85 -9.69
C ASP A 65 6.65 -14.07 -8.28
N ILE A 66 7.52 -13.16 -7.80
CA ILE A 66 7.97 -13.14 -6.40
C ILE A 66 6.76 -12.84 -5.50
N LEU A 67 5.99 -11.78 -5.80
CA LEU A 67 4.82 -11.40 -5.02
C LEU A 67 3.76 -12.50 -4.96
N ASN A 68 3.66 -13.32 -5.99
CA ASN A 68 2.77 -14.47 -6.00
C ASN A 68 3.17 -15.60 -5.04
N ARG A 69 4.45 -15.69 -4.65
CA ARG A 69 4.99 -16.75 -3.78
C ARG A 69 5.18 -16.33 -2.34
N VAL A 70 5.16 -15.03 -2.03
CA VAL A 70 5.40 -14.56 -0.66
C VAL A 70 4.39 -15.10 0.36
N SER A 71 4.85 -15.38 1.56
CA SER A 71 4.03 -15.93 2.64
C SER A 71 3.25 -14.85 3.39
N SER A 72 3.87 -13.69 3.63
CA SER A 72 3.28 -12.56 4.35
C SER A 72 2.18 -11.87 3.55
N PRO A 73 1.24 -11.21 4.22
CA PRO A 73 0.36 -10.25 3.56
C PRO A 73 1.18 -9.17 2.84
N ILE A 74 0.66 -8.71 1.70
CA ILE A 74 1.27 -7.64 0.89
C ILE A 74 0.47 -6.36 1.10
N VAL A 75 1.16 -5.23 1.22
CA VAL A 75 0.55 -3.89 1.19
C VAL A 75 1.21 -3.07 0.09
N PHE A 76 0.46 -2.67 -0.91
CA PHE A 76 0.95 -1.73 -1.93
C PHE A 76 0.76 -0.30 -1.45
N ASP A 77 1.81 0.52 -1.54
CA ASP A 77 1.72 1.96 -1.33
C ASP A 77 1.03 2.65 -2.52
N HIS A 78 0.44 3.80 -2.29
CA HIS A 78 0.03 4.81 -3.27
C HIS A 78 -0.72 4.21 -4.47
N LEU A 79 -1.90 3.63 -4.23
CA LEU A 79 -2.74 3.01 -5.27
C LEU A 79 -1.99 1.95 -6.10
N ALA A 80 -0.91 1.36 -5.55
CA ALA A 80 0.03 0.47 -6.23
C ALA A 80 0.77 1.13 -7.40
N HIS A 81 0.91 2.48 -7.39
CA HIS A 81 1.52 3.25 -8.48
C HIS A 81 0.95 2.89 -9.86
N ILE A 82 -0.40 2.78 -9.95
CA ILE A 82 -1.06 2.56 -11.23
C ILE A 82 -0.78 3.77 -12.13
N PRO A 83 -0.14 3.56 -13.31
CA PRO A 83 0.25 4.67 -14.16
C PRO A 83 -0.94 5.40 -14.78
N GLU A 84 -0.82 6.71 -14.85
CA GLU A 84 -1.74 7.55 -15.60
C GLU A 84 -1.07 8.03 -16.92
N PRO A 85 -1.84 8.17 -18.01
CA PRO A 85 -3.31 8.23 -18.07
C PRO A 85 -4.02 6.88 -18.28
N GLU A 86 -3.33 5.75 -18.30
CA GLU A 86 -3.95 4.45 -18.57
C GLU A 86 -4.88 3.99 -17.43
N GLY A 87 -4.57 4.37 -16.19
CA GLY A 87 -5.38 4.04 -15.03
C GLY A 87 -5.72 2.55 -14.91
N THR A 88 -6.99 2.24 -14.75
CA THR A 88 -7.46 0.83 -14.62
C THR A 88 -7.28 -0.02 -15.89
N ALA A 89 -6.97 0.58 -17.03
CA ALA A 89 -6.65 -0.16 -18.26
C ALA A 89 -5.19 -0.67 -18.29
N HIS A 90 -4.31 -0.11 -17.43
CA HIS A 90 -2.93 -0.58 -17.37
C HIS A 90 -2.86 -2.03 -16.83
N PRO A 91 -2.05 -2.93 -17.42
CA PRO A 91 -1.97 -4.35 -17.04
C PRO A 91 -1.68 -4.59 -15.55
N LEU A 92 -0.92 -3.69 -14.91
CA LEU A 92 -0.64 -3.77 -13.47
C LEU A 92 -1.91 -3.80 -12.62
N PHE A 93 -2.96 -3.04 -13.00
CA PHE A 93 -4.22 -3.02 -12.24
C PHE A 93 -4.82 -4.42 -12.12
N GLY A 94 -4.85 -5.18 -13.22
CA GLY A 94 -5.29 -6.58 -13.23
C GLY A 94 -4.42 -7.49 -12.35
N VAL A 95 -3.09 -7.28 -12.36
CA VAL A 95 -2.16 -8.03 -11.49
C VAL A 95 -2.44 -7.77 -10.02
N VAL A 96 -2.65 -6.51 -9.63
CA VAL A 96 -2.97 -6.14 -8.24
C VAL A 96 -4.30 -6.74 -7.80
N LEU A 97 -5.34 -6.66 -8.63
CA LEU A 97 -6.63 -7.30 -8.32
C LEU A 97 -6.50 -8.81 -8.15
N ALA A 98 -5.78 -9.49 -9.03
CA ALA A 98 -5.54 -10.93 -8.91
C ALA A 98 -4.78 -11.31 -7.61
N LEU A 99 -3.89 -10.44 -7.13
CA LEU A 99 -3.23 -10.63 -5.83
C LEU A 99 -4.20 -10.36 -4.66
N ILE A 100 -5.09 -9.38 -4.77
CA ILE A 100 -6.15 -9.10 -3.79
C ILE A 100 -7.09 -10.31 -3.67
N ASP A 101 -7.51 -10.90 -4.78
CA ASP A 101 -8.41 -12.07 -4.82
C ASP A 101 -7.84 -13.29 -4.11
N LYS A 102 -6.49 -13.38 -3.95
CA LYS A 102 -5.84 -14.39 -3.12
C LYS A 102 -6.01 -14.17 -1.61
N GLY A 103 -6.63 -13.06 -1.20
CA GLY A 103 -7.03 -12.79 0.17
C GLY A 103 -5.95 -12.24 1.10
N LYS A 104 -4.72 -11.99 0.62
CA LYS A 104 -3.60 -11.52 1.46
C LYS A 104 -3.05 -10.15 1.05
N THR A 105 -3.59 -9.52 0.03
CA THR A 105 -3.06 -8.27 -0.52
C THR A 105 -3.95 -7.09 -0.17
N TRP A 106 -3.32 -5.99 0.17
CA TRP A 106 -3.92 -4.72 0.55
C TRP A 106 -3.38 -3.59 -0.32
N VAL A 107 -4.15 -2.54 -0.49
CA VAL A 107 -3.73 -1.31 -1.18
C VAL A 107 -3.96 -0.12 -0.27
N LYS A 108 -2.96 0.77 -0.18
CA LYS A 108 -3.12 2.07 0.46
C LYS A 108 -3.76 3.06 -0.50
N LEU A 109 -4.90 3.59 -0.11
CA LEU A 109 -5.49 4.78 -0.70
C LEU A 109 -4.73 6.00 -0.16
N SER A 110 -3.57 6.27 -0.75
CA SER A 110 -2.66 7.36 -0.40
C SER A 110 -1.94 7.85 -1.64
N GLY A 111 -1.30 9.01 -1.57
CA GLY A 111 -0.45 9.50 -2.64
C GLY A 111 -1.19 9.72 -3.98
N ALA A 112 -2.42 10.22 -3.96
CA ALA A 112 -3.18 10.52 -5.18
C ALA A 112 -2.40 11.45 -6.13
N TYR A 113 -1.46 12.21 -5.57
CA TYR A 113 -0.59 13.13 -6.29
C TYR A 113 0.58 12.45 -7.00
N ALA A 114 0.92 11.18 -6.64
CA ALA A 114 2.17 10.56 -7.08
C ALA A 114 2.22 10.25 -8.59
N ASP A 115 1.11 9.76 -9.14
CA ASP A 115 1.06 9.31 -10.54
C ASP A 115 0.10 10.14 -11.42
N THR A 116 -0.65 11.09 -10.84
CA THR A 116 -1.64 11.92 -11.53
C THR A 116 -1.03 12.76 -12.66
N LYS A 117 -1.81 12.98 -13.71
CA LYS A 117 -1.55 13.96 -14.77
C LYS A 117 -2.48 15.17 -14.69
N VAL A 118 -3.52 15.09 -13.84
CA VAL A 118 -4.51 16.17 -13.66
C VAL A 118 -4.15 17.07 -12.48
N GLY A 119 -3.70 16.51 -11.36
CA GLY A 119 -3.33 17.26 -10.17
C GLY A 119 -4.52 17.71 -9.30
N PRO A 120 -4.21 18.60 -8.32
CA PRO A 120 -5.19 19.06 -7.35
C PRO A 120 -6.28 19.96 -7.97
N PRO A 121 -7.46 20.14 -7.32
CA PRO A 121 -7.81 19.49 -6.06
C PRO A 121 -8.41 18.09 -6.23
N SER A 122 -8.82 17.72 -7.44
CA SER A 122 -9.63 16.52 -7.67
C SER A 122 -8.80 15.26 -7.87
N TYR A 123 -7.57 15.39 -8.40
CA TYR A 123 -6.77 14.23 -8.82
C TYR A 123 -7.64 13.21 -9.58
N SER A 124 -8.43 13.71 -10.55
CA SER A 124 -9.57 12.96 -11.10
C SER A 124 -9.21 11.64 -11.77
N ASP A 125 -8.02 11.54 -12.34
CA ASP A 125 -7.44 10.33 -12.90
C ASP A 125 -7.13 9.28 -11.79
N SER A 126 -6.26 9.61 -10.85
CA SER A 126 -5.97 8.74 -9.69
C SER A 126 -7.22 8.44 -8.87
N SER A 127 -8.16 9.39 -8.75
CA SER A 127 -9.45 9.19 -8.08
C SER A 127 -10.31 8.15 -8.81
N ALA A 128 -10.24 8.08 -10.14
CA ALA A 128 -10.94 7.03 -10.89
C ALA A 128 -10.42 5.64 -10.53
N VAL A 129 -9.11 5.47 -10.39
CA VAL A 129 -8.48 4.21 -9.95
C VAL A 129 -8.92 3.87 -8.52
N ALA A 130 -8.88 4.85 -7.60
CA ALA A 130 -9.27 4.66 -6.21
C ALA A 130 -10.72 4.20 -6.07
N ARG A 131 -11.67 4.81 -6.82
CA ARG A 131 -13.09 4.40 -6.82
C ARG A 131 -13.26 2.95 -7.27
N VAL A 132 -12.51 2.50 -8.28
CA VAL A 132 -12.60 1.09 -8.72
C VAL A 132 -12.04 0.14 -7.66
N TYR A 133 -10.95 0.48 -6.97
CA TYR A 133 -10.49 -0.31 -5.81
C TYR A 133 -11.55 -0.39 -4.72
N VAL A 134 -12.17 0.75 -4.35
CA VAL A 134 -13.25 0.79 -3.34
C VAL A 134 -14.44 -0.07 -3.74
N GLN A 135 -14.83 -0.04 -5.01
CA GLN A 135 -15.93 -0.86 -5.53
C GLN A 135 -15.61 -2.37 -5.52
N LYS A 136 -14.36 -2.74 -5.83
CA LYS A 136 -13.94 -4.13 -6.02
C LYS A 136 -13.58 -4.85 -4.72
N ALA A 137 -12.89 -4.15 -3.80
CA ALA A 137 -12.26 -4.77 -2.64
C ALA A 137 -12.21 -3.83 -1.41
N PRO A 138 -13.33 -3.26 -0.95
CA PRO A 138 -13.32 -2.29 0.14
C PRO A 138 -12.72 -2.84 1.45
N GLU A 139 -12.74 -4.16 1.64
CA GLU A 139 -12.16 -4.85 2.80
C GLU A 139 -10.63 -5.04 2.72
N ARG A 140 -10.01 -4.62 1.62
CA ARG A 140 -8.55 -4.74 1.37
C ARG A 140 -7.87 -3.39 1.18
N LEU A 141 -8.50 -2.33 1.66
CA LEU A 141 -8.01 -0.96 1.51
C LEU A 141 -7.75 -0.35 2.88
N VAL A 142 -6.67 0.41 2.97
CA VAL A 142 -6.39 1.30 4.11
C VAL A 142 -6.06 2.69 3.57
N TRP A 143 -6.41 3.74 4.31
CA TRP A 143 -6.05 5.11 3.95
C TRP A 143 -4.74 5.54 4.61
N GLY A 144 -4.03 6.49 4.02
CA GLY A 144 -2.85 7.12 4.60
C GLY A 144 -2.57 8.48 3.94
N SER A 145 -2.13 9.47 4.74
CA SER A 145 -1.80 10.81 4.26
C SER A 145 -0.54 10.86 3.40
N ASP A 146 0.42 9.98 3.67
CA ASP A 146 1.81 10.05 3.19
C ASP A 146 2.58 11.28 3.67
N TRP A 147 2.10 11.92 4.76
CA TRP A 147 2.84 13.02 5.39
C TRP A 147 4.27 12.58 5.77
N PRO A 148 5.30 13.37 5.56
CA PRO A 148 5.34 14.76 5.08
C PRO A 148 5.55 14.92 3.56
N HIS A 149 5.05 14.01 2.73
CA HIS A 149 5.11 14.04 1.26
C HIS A 149 6.55 14.18 0.73
N PRO A 150 7.41 13.19 0.98
CA PRO A 150 8.86 13.34 0.75
C PRO A 150 9.25 13.48 -0.73
N SER A 151 8.39 13.03 -1.66
CA SER A 151 8.58 13.19 -3.10
C SER A 151 8.27 14.62 -3.58
N GLU A 152 7.43 15.36 -2.85
CA GLU A 152 7.01 16.71 -3.21
C GLU A 152 7.84 17.74 -2.45
N ARG A 153 8.84 18.34 -3.13
CA ARG A 153 9.76 19.28 -2.48
C ARG A 153 9.14 20.67 -2.30
N ASP A 154 8.57 21.21 -3.36
CA ASP A 154 8.18 22.62 -3.43
C ASP A 154 6.65 22.84 -3.31
N ASN A 155 5.85 21.88 -3.78
CA ASN A 155 4.39 21.97 -3.79
C ASN A 155 3.79 20.83 -3.00
N LYS A 156 3.91 20.89 -1.67
CA LYS A 156 3.31 19.89 -0.78
C LYS A 156 1.80 19.84 -1.00
N PRO A 157 1.22 18.65 -1.19
CA PRO A 157 -0.23 18.53 -1.23
C PRO A 157 -0.85 18.89 0.12
N ASP A 158 -2.08 19.38 0.10
CA ASP A 158 -2.86 19.65 1.30
C ASP A 158 -3.48 18.35 1.81
N ASP A 159 -3.13 17.95 3.05
CA ASP A 159 -3.65 16.74 3.68
C ASP A 159 -5.16 16.75 3.86
N ALA A 160 -5.79 17.93 4.06
CA ALA A 160 -7.25 18.02 4.15
C ALA A 160 -7.89 17.69 2.81
N ILE A 161 -7.37 18.21 1.70
CA ILE A 161 -7.82 17.86 0.36
C ILE A 161 -7.65 16.36 0.11
N LEU A 162 -6.49 15.79 0.43
CA LEU A 162 -6.24 14.35 0.24
C LEU A 162 -7.17 13.48 1.08
N PHE A 163 -7.53 13.91 2.29
CA PHE A 163 -8.48 13.19 3.12
C PHE A 163 -9.91 13.31 2.59
N ASP A 164 -10.31 14.49 2.13
CA ASP A 164 -11.64 14.73 1.57
C ASP A 164 -11.92 13.94 0.29
N LEU A 165 -10.87 13.57 -0.47
CA LEU A 165 -11.03 12.66 -1.61
C LEU A 165 -11.69 11.33 -1.21
N LEU A 166 -11.54 10.90 0.04
CA LEU A 166 -12.18 9.66 0.50
C LEU A 166 -13.70 9.75 0.51
N LEU A 167 -14.27 10.96 0.64
CA LEU A 167 -15.72 11.18 0.52
C LEU A 167 -16.23 10.89 -0.91
N ASP A 168 -15.40 11.23 -1.91
CA ASP A 168 -15.67 10.94 -3.32
C ASP A 168 -15.42 9.46 -3.67
N TRP A 169 -14.32 8.87 -3.15
CA TRP A 169 -13.95 7.49 -3.44
C TRP A 169 -14.88 6.46 -2.79
N ALA A 170 -15.36 6.77 -1.57
CA ALA A 170 -16.20 5.93 -0.73
C ALA A 170 -17.37 6.74 -0.15
N PRO A 171 -18.42 7.08 -0.95
CA PRO A 171 -19.51 7.94 -0.51
C PRO A 171 -20.34 7.34 0.64
N GLU A 172 -20.35 6.01 0.79
CA GLU A 172 -21.03 5.36 1.89
C GLU A 172 -20.18 5.42 3.18
N GLU A 173 -20.74 5.98 4.26
CA GLU A 173 -20.05 6.09 5.54
C GLU A 173 -19.57 4.73 6.07
N ARG A 174 -20.36 3.68 5.91
CA ARG A 174 -19.99 2.32 6.31
C ARG A 174 -18.72 1.85 5.60
N VAL A 175 -18.53 2.18 4.33
CA VAL A 175 -17.33 1.82 3.55
C VAL A 175 -16.12 2.64 4.02
N ARG A 176 -16.30 3.95 4.28
CA ARG A 176 -15.24 4.79 4.86
C ARG A 176 -14.80 4.29 6.23
N ASN A 177 -15.73 3.96 7.12
CA ASN A 177 -15.43 3.41 8.44
C ASN A 177 -14.68 2.08 8.33
N ARG A 178 -15.02 1.24 7.35
CA ARG A 178 -14.23 0.03 7.08
C ARG A 178 -12.80 0.37 6.71
N ILE A 179 -12.58 1.29 5.78
CA ILE A 179 -11.24 1.68 5.30
C ILE A 179 -10.42 2.37 6.38
N LEU A 180 -11.04 3.21 7.21
CA LEU A 180 -10.35 4.04 8.21
C LEU A 180 -10.16 3.33 9.56
N VAL A 181 -10.99 2.33 9.88
CA VAL A 181 -11.00 1.71 11.21
C VAL A 181 -10.84 0.20 11.12
N GLN A 182 -11.82 -0.53 10.59
CA GLN A 182 -11.86 -1.99 10.65
C GLN A 182 -10.71 -2.66 9.88
N ASN A 183 -10.36 -2.13 8.72
CA ASN A 183 -9.25 -2.64 7.93
C ASN A 183 -7.88 -2.37 8.60
N PRO A 184 -7.57 -1.17 9.12
CA PRO A 184 -6.38 -0.94 9.94
C PRO A 184 -6.32 -1.84 11.18
N GLU A 185 -7.43 -2.05 11.88
CA GLU A 185 -7.50 -3.01 13.00
C GLU A 185 -7.08 -4.41 12.57
N ALA A 186 -7.61 -4.88 11.44
CA ALA A 186 -7.30 -6.21 10.91
C ALA A 186 -5.85 -6.33 10.42
N LEU A 187 -5.35 -5.30 9.69
CA LEU A 187 -4.02 -5.35 9.06
C LEU A 187 -2.89 -5.12 10.07
N TYR A 188 -3.07 -4.17 10.98
CA TYR A 188 -2.01 -3.75 11.92
C TYR A 188 -2.18 -4.31 13.33
N GLY A 189 -3.28 -5.02 13.59
CA GLY A 189 -3.54 -5.63 14.90
C GLY A 189 -3.85 -4.59 15.98
N PHE A 190 -4.52 -3.49 15.64
CA PHE A 190 -5.03 -2.54 16.63
C PHE A 190 -6.15 -3.17 17.45
N ALA A 191 -6.34 -2.67 18.68
CA ALA A 191 -7.50 -3.02 19.47
C ALA A 191 -8.79 -2.64 18.73
N LYS A 192 -9.79 -3.53 18.77
CA LYS A 192 -11.06 -3.22 18.13
C LYS A 192 -11.71 -2.02 18.79
N SER A 193 -12.21 -1.10 17.97
CA SER A 193 -13.06 -0.01 18.42
C SER A 193 -14.37 -0.57 19.00
N ALA A 194 -14.82 0.02 20.10
CA ALA A 194 -16.06 -0.38 20.78
C ALA A 194 -17.30 0.00 19.93
#